data_56141e44c6a24d9e632ef62936b34d4d
#
_entry.id   56141e44c6a24d9e632ef62936b34d4d
#
_cell.length_a   1.000
_cell.length_b   1.000
_cell.length_c   1.000
_cell.angle_alpha   90.00
_cell.angle_beta   90.00
_cell.angle_gamma   90.00
#
_symmetry.space_group_name_H-M   'P 1'
#
loop_
_entity.id
_entity.type
_entity.pdbx_description
1 polymer ?
#
loop_
_entity_poly.entity_id
_entity_poly.type
_entity_poly.pdbx_seq_one_letter_code
_entity_poly.pdbx_strand_id
1 'polypeptide(L)'
;MLQSLIFIGTILAGSALCSDYFLNQDGRGGVSQRQNGPLTNRAAIAKFLSTQGRKRGIIPAKRALQHIVEKARSPREASLALLLCLPYNLGGFNLGTVELNRPIELENRYGEKITRIPDLTIQLKDKRKKQATVLLDYDPAVTHAGGQRVMRDLDRENELVTGVQCPHFSVSGEMLKNFSSVQGLVRQIRESAGIVARDTTISDLEDRQRALWMRLFKVR
;
A
#
# COMPACT_ATOMS: atom_id res chain seq x y z
N MET A 1 -23.42 4.83 -3.42
CA MET A 1 -22.48 4.17 -4.37
C MET A 1 -21.66 5.20 -5.18
N LEU A 2 -22.28 6.13 -5.95
CA LEU A 2 -21.56 7.10 -6.82
C LEU A 2 -20.59 8.02 -6.05
N GLN A 3 -21.00 8.55 -4.89
CA GLN A 3 -20.13 9.43 -4.06
C GLN A 3 -18.90 8.71 -3.52
N SER A 4 -19.01 7.45 -3.14
CA SER A 4 -17.87 6.62 -2.71
C SER A 4 -16.90 6.39 -3.87
N LEU A 5 -17.41 6.22 -5.09
CA LEU A 5 -16.60 6.06 -6.29
C LEU A 5 -15.77 7.31 -6.60
N ILE A 6 -16.36 8.50 -6.53
CA ILE A 6 -15.68 9.76 -6.74
C ILE A 6 -14.60 9.96 -5.65
N PHE A 7 -14.93 9.64 -4.41
CA PHE A 7 -14.03 9.81 -3.28
C PHE A 7 -12.76 8.95 -3.39
N ILE A 8 -12.90 7.66 -3.70
CA ILE A 8 -11.75 6.78 -3.96
C ILE A 8 -10.93 7.27 -5.16
N GLY A 9 -11.60 7.75 -6.23
CA GLY A 9 -10.91 8.37 -7.37
C GLY A 9 -10.07 9.59 -6.98
N THR A 10 -10.56 10.43 -6.05
CA THR A 10 -9.82 11.58 -5.54
C THR A 10 -8.58 11.14 -4.73
N ILE A 11 -8.70 10.09 -3.91
CA ILE A 11 -7.57 9.51 -3.17
C ILE A 11 -6.51 8.98 -4.16
N LEU A 12 -6.91 8.22 -5.17
CA LEU A 12 -6.00 7.67 -6.19
C LEU A 12 -5.28 8.76 -6.96
N ALA A 13 -6.01 9.80 -7.42
CA ALA A 13 -5.41 10.92 -8.13
C ALA A 13 -4.40 11.67 -7.25
N GLY A 14 -4.75 11.96 -5.99
CA GLY A 14 -3.84 12.57 -5.03
C GLY A 14 -2.62 11.72 -4.75
N SER A 15 -2.79 10.41 -4.62
CA SER A 15 -1.67 9.47 -4.42
C SER A 15 -0.73 9.43 -5.64
N ALA A 16 -1.27 9.45 -6.85
CA ALA A 16 -0.45 9.51 -8.06
C ALA A 16 0.36 10.81 -8.19
N LEU A 17 -0.21 11.95 -7.76
CA LEU A 17 0.52 13.23 -7.72
C LEU A 17 1.65 13.24 -6.67
N CYS A 18 1.47 12.52 -5.56
CA CYS A 18 2.43 12.41 -4.45
C CYS A 18 3.40 11.21 -4.60
N SER A 19 3.43 10.58 -5.76
CA SER A 19 4.21 9.37 -6.05
C SER A 19 5.28 9.60 -7.11
N ASP A 20 6.27 8.71 -7.13
CA ASP A 20 7.45 8.81 -8.00
C ASP A 20 7.23 8.20 -9.40
N TYR A 21 6.01 7.82 -9.76
CA TYR A 21 5.69 7.25 -11.06
C TYR A 21 4.77 8.15 -11.89
N PHE A 22 4.73 7.88 -13.20
CA PHE A 22 3.70 8.37 -14.10
C PHE A 22 3.29 7.28 -15.09
N LEU A 23 2.09 7.41 -15.63
CA LEU A 23 1.59 6.52 -16.67
C LEU A 23 2.01 7.05 -18.04
N ASN A 24 2.59 6.18 -18.86
CA ASN A 24 2.98 6.55 -20.21
C ASN A 24 1.72 6.79 -21.08
N GLN A 25 1.75 7.82 -21.89
CA GLN A 25 0.63 8.17 -22.78
C GLN A 25 0.69 7.45 -24.14
N ASP A 26 1.60 6.47 -24.27
CA ASP A 26 1.83 5.72 -25.50
C ASP A 26 0.75 4.65 -25.84
N GLY A 27 -0.34 4.62 -25.06
CA GLY A 27 -1.44 3.66 -25.22
C GLY A 27 -1.11 2.23 -24.80
N ARG A 28 0.16 1.94 -24.42
CA ARG A 28 0.61 0.61 -23.99
C ARG A 28 0.50 0.38 -22.48
N GLY A 29 0.03 1.40 -21.73
CA GLY A 29 -0.19 1.30 -20.27
C GLY A 29 1.08 1.17 -19.45
N GLY A 30 2.24 1.55 -19.97
CA GLY A 30 3.52 1.49 -19.29
C GLY A 30 3.60 2.46 -18.12
N VAL A 31 4.45 2.12 -17.15
CA VAL A 31 4.74 2.94 -15.97
C VAL A 31 6.20 3.34 -16.01
N SER A 32 6.49 4.63 -15.83
CA SER A 32 7.85 5.16 -15.75
C SER A 32 8.07 5.91 -14.45
N GLN A 33 9.33 5.95 -14.01
CA GLN A 33 9.73 6.70 -12.82
C GLN A 33 9.94 8.17 -13.15
N ARG A 34 9.58 9.07 -12.23
CA ARG A 34 9.86 10.50 -12.32
C ARG A 34 11.32 10.75 -11.91
N GLN A 35 12.07 11.41 -12.75
CA GLN A 35 13.48 11.75 -12.46
C GLN A 35 13.62 12.76 -11.31
N ASN A 36 12.66 13.67 -11.17
CA ASN A 36 12.68 14.76 -10.19
C ASN A 36 11.76 14.51 -8.98
N GLY A 37 11.41 13.25 -8.72
CA GLY A 37 10.50 12.90 -7.65
C GLY A 37 9.03 13.24 -7.91
N PRO A 38 8.16 13.23 -6.87
CA PRO A 38 6.74 13.44 -7.01
C PRO A 38 6.40 14.89 -7.41
N LEU A 39 5.23 15.10 -8.04
CA LEU A 39 4.77 16.45 -8.44
C LEU A 39 4.42 17.33 -7.24
N THR A 40 4.02 16.71 -6.13
CA THR A 40 3.63 17.39 -4.89
C THR A 40 3.72 16.42 -3.71
N ASN A 41 3.33 16.89 -2.53
CA ASN A 41 3.21 16.07 -1.33
C ASN A 41 1.95 16.46 -0.54
N ARG A 42 1.56 15.63 0.43
CA ARG A 42 0.37 15.84 1.26
C ARG A 42 0.40 17.19 1.97
N ALA A 43 1.55 17.63 2.45
CA ALA A 43 1.70 18.91 3.16
C ALA A 43 1.41 20.10 2.23
N ALA A 44 1.93 20.08 1.01
CA ALA A 44 1.67 21.11 -0.01
C ALA A 44 0.19 21.13 -0.41
N ILE A 45 -0.44 19.96 -0.62
CA ILE A 45 -1.88 19.87 -0.90
C ILE A 45 -2.69 20.41 0.29
N ALA A 46 -2.33 20.04 1.53
CA ALA A 46 -2.99 20.56 2.74
C ALA A 46 -2.93 22.10 2.82
N LYS A 47 -1.74 22.65 2.59
CA LYS A 47 -1.52 24.10 2.55
C LYS A 47 -2.39 24.77 1.50
N PHE A 48 -2.41 24.23 0.28
CA PHE A 48 -3.27 24.74 -0.79
C PHE A 48 -4.76 24.69 -0.40
N LEU A 49 -5.25 23.56 0.10
CA LEU A 49 -6.64 23.39 0.50
C LEU A 49 -7.04 24.32 1.67
N SER A 50 -6.09 24.73 2.53
CA SER A 50 -6.36 25.64 3.63
C SER A 50 -6.68 27.07 3.14
N THR A 51 -6.13 27.48 1.99
CA THR A 51 -6.30 28.83 1.42
C THR A 51 -7.57 28.95 0.55
N GLN A 52 -8.24 27.85 0.19
CA GLN A 52 -9.35 27.87 -0.79
C GLN A 52 -10.71 28.32 -0.23
N GLY A 53 -10.84 28.53 1.07
CA GLY A 53 -12.10 28.93 1.70
C GLY A 53 -13.19 27.86 1.57
N ARG A 54 -14.46 28.31 1.42
CA ARG A 54 -15.65 27.42 1.35
C ARG A 54 -16.05 27.05 -0.10
N LYS A 55 -15.12 26.86 -1.00
CA LYS A 55 -15.41 26.44 -2.37
C LYS A 55 -15.95 25.00 -2.41
N ARG A 56 -16.80 24.73 -3.42
CA ARG A 56 -17.31 23.37 -3.68
C ARG A 56 -16.15 22.38 -3.85
N GLY A 57 -16.24 21.21 -3.21
CA GLY A 57 -15.24 20.14 -3.29
C GLY A 57 -14.11 20.21 -2.27
N ILE A 58 -13.91 21.34 -1.55
CA ILE A 58 -12.81 21.45 -0.56
C ILE A 58 -12.98 20.51 0.61
N ILE A 59 -14.20 20.36 1.15
CA ILE A 59 -14.43 19.43 2.28
C ILE A 59 -14.15 17.97 1.88
N PRO A 60 -14.69 17.44 0.78
CA PRO A 60 -14.31 16.11 0.30
C PRO A 60 -12.81 15.95 0.03
N ALA A 61 -12.14 16.97 -0.56
CA ALA A 61 -10.71 16.93 -0.82
C ALA A 61 -9.88 16.86 0.48
N LYS A 62 -10.24 17.64 1.51
CA LYS A 62 -9.59 17.57 2.84
C LYS A 62 -9.77 16.20 3.51
N ARG A 63 -10.94 15.56 3.33
CA ARG A 63 -11.17 14.18 3.81
C ARG A 63 -10.34 13.18 3.03
N ALA A 64 -10.29 13.29 1.71
CA ALA A 64 -9.49 12.40 0.86
C ALA A 64 -7.99 12.49 1.17
N LEU A 65 -7.49 13.70 1.50
CA LEU A 65 -6.10 13.94 1.84
C LEU A 65 -5.59 13.08 2.99
N GLN A 66 -6.47 12.71 3.94
CA GLN A 66 -6.10 11.84 5.07
C GLN A 66 -5.72 10.42 4.63
N HIS A 67 -6.13 10.02 3.43
CA HIS A 67 -5.95 8.68 2.88
C HIS A 67 -4.97 8.62 1.70
N ILE A 68 -4.46 9.77 1.24
CA ILE A 68 -3.46 9.82 0.18
C ILE A 68 -2.19 9.12 0.66
N VAL A 69 -1.66 8.19 -0.13
CA VAL A 69 -0.34 7.60 0.07
C VAL A 69 0.70 8.36 -0.76
N GLU A 70 1.93 8.39 -0.27
CA GLU A 70 3.04 9.10 -0.90
C GLU A 70 4.17 8.13 -1.26
N LYS A 71 5.05 8.52 -2.17
CA LYS A 71 6.28 7.80 -2.52
C LYS A 71 6.07 6.42 -3.13
N ALA A 72 4.89 6.12 -3.69
CA ALA A 72 4.74 4.90 -4.47
C ALA A 72 5.61 4.96 -5.72
N ARG A 73 6.23 3.85 -6.10
CA ARG A 73 7.00 3.68 -7.34
C ARG A 73 6.17 3.05 -8.45
N SER A 74 4.99 2.54 -8.10
CA SER A 74 4.05 1.99 -9.08
C SER A 74 2.60 2.21 -8.65
N PRO A 75 1.64 2.20 -9.60
CA PRO A 75 0.21 2.20 -9.28
C PRO A 75 -0.21 1.00 -8.44
N ARG A 76 0.48 -0.13 -8.59
CA ARG A 76 0.17 -1.38 -7.86
C ARG A 76 0.54 -1.28 -6.39
N GLU A 77 1.69 -0.70 -6.06
CA GLU A 77 2.07 -0.40 -4.66
C GLU A 77 1.06 0.54 -4.01
N ALA A 78 0.70 1.65 -4.68
CA ALA A 78 -0.31 2.59 -4.17
C ALA A 78 -1.66 1.90 -3.95
N SER A 79 -2.12 1.07 -4.91
CA SER A 79 -3.36 0.33 -4.81
C SER A 79 -3.35 -0.70 -3.67
N LEU A 80 -2.24 -1.42 -3.50
CA LEU A 80 -2.06 -2.39 -2.42
C LEU A 80 -2.10 -1.71 -1.06
N ALA A 81 -1.36 -0.59 -0.90
CA ALA A 81 -1.38 0.20 0.32
C ALA A 81 -2.79 0.69 0.67
N LEU A 82 -3.55 1.20 -0.31
CA LEU A 82 -4.92 1.65 -0.11
C LEU A 82 -5.85 0.49 0.25
N LEU A 83 -5.77 -0.66 -0.42
CA LEU A 83 -6.59 -1.82 -0.10
C LEU A 83 -6.36 -2.30 1.33
N LEU A 84 -5.10 -2.42 1.73
CA LEU A 84 -4.73 -2.93 3.05
C LEU A 84 -5.05 -1.95 4.19
N CYS A 85 -4.87 -0.64 3.97
CA CYS A 85 -4.87 0.34 5.06
C CYS A 85 -6.08 1.28 5.11
N LEU A 86 -6.86 1.43 4.03
CA LEU A 86 -8.10 2.20 4.11
C LEU A 86 -9.04 1.61 5.17
N PRO A 87 -9.82 2.48 5.85
CA PRO A 87 -10.77 2.02 6.86
C PRO A 87 -11.91 1.19 6.25
N TYR A 88 -12.53 0.35 7.05
CA TYR A 88 -13.61 -0.58 6.65
C TYR A 88 -14.78 0.10 5.93
N ASN A 89 -15.18 1.30 6.36
CA ASN A 89 -16.26 2.05 5.72
C ASN A 89 -15.93 2.49 4.29
N LEU A 90 -14.65 2.49 3.91
CA LEU A 90 -14.18 2.73 2.54
C LEU A 90 -13.85 1.43 1.78
N GLY A 91 -14.06 0.28 2.41
CA GLY A 91 -13.79 -1.04 1.83
C GLY A 91 -12.34 -1.52 1.98
N GLY A 92 -11.50 -0.85 2.78
CA GLY A 92 -10.17 -1.32 3.10
C GLY A 92 -10.15 -2.38 4.21
N PHE A 93 -9.00 -3.03 4.38
CA PHE A 93 -8.80 -4.02 5.44
C PHE A 93 -8.40 -3.40 6.79
N ASN A 94 -8.17 -2.08 6.83
CA ASN A 94 -7.87 -1.31 8.05
C ASN A 94 -6.73 -1.90 8.89
N LEU A 95 -5.64 -2.33 8.23
CA LEU A 95 -4.51 -2.96 8.92
C LEU A 95 -3.73 -1.97 9.80
N GLY A 96 -3.72 -0.69 9.44
CA GLY A 96 -2.98 0.32 10.20
C GLY A 96 -2.53 1.50 9.33
N THR A 97 -1.37 2.07 9.66
CA THR A 97 -0.74 3.12 8.86
C THR A 97 0.35 2.53 7.96
N VAL A 98 0.46 3.04 6.74
CA VAL A 98 1.44 2.57 5.76
C VAL A 98 2.39 3.68 5.36
N GLU A 99 3.66 3.33 5.21
CA GLU A 99 4.69 4.14 4.55
C GLU A 99 5.22 3.34 3.36
N LEU A 100 5.34 4.00 2.21
CA LEU A 100 5.82 3.39 0.97
C LEU A 100 7.28 3.74 0.75
N ASN A 101 8.05 2.74 0.28
CA ASN A 101 9.45 2.90 -0.08
C ASN A 101 10.28 3.59 1.01
N ARG A 102 10.04 3.27 2.28
CA ARG A 102 10.78 3.80 3.43
C ARG A 102 12.12 3.08 3.54
N PRO A 103 13.26 3.79 3.50
CA PRO A 103 14.54 3.18 3.79
C PRO A 103 14.61 2.66 5.23
N ILE A 104 15.14 1.46 5.41
CA ILE A 104 15.40 0.82 6.70
C ILE A 104 16.88 0.48 6.75
N GLU A 105 17.57 0.94 7.80
CA GLU A 105 18.95 0.54 8.06
C GLU A 105 18.97 -0.77 8.84
N LEU A 106 19.72 -1.72 8.35
CA LEU A 106 19.89 -3.05 8.92
C LEU A 106 21.38 -3.33 9.12
N GLU A 107 21.68 -4.27 10.00
CA GLU A 107 23.01 -4.87 10.10
C GLU A 107 22.93 -6.28 9.53
N ASN A 108 23.78 -6.60 8.54
CA ASN A 108 23.80 -7.93 7.97
C ASN A 108 24.55 -8.90 8.90
N ARG A 109 24.55 -10.18 8.57
CA ARG A 109 25.22 -11.24 9.34
C ARG A 109 26.73 -11.05 9.54
N TYR A 110 27.34 -10.13 8.81
CA TYR A 110 28.77 -9.78 8.89
C TYR A 110 29.02 -8.51 9.69
N GLY A 111 27.99 -7.90 10.31
CA GLY A 111 28.09 -6.65 11.04
C GLY A 111 28.14 -5.39 10.16
N GLU A 112 27.87 -5.52 8.85
CA GLU A 112 27.88 -4.38 7.94
C GLU A 112 26.51 -3.72 7.88
N LYS A 113 26.49 -2.38 7.91
CA LYS A 113 25.25 -1.59 7.73
C LYS A 113 24.80 -1.63 6.29
N ILE A 114 23.59 -2.09 6.08
CA ILE A 114 22.92 -2.13 4.77
C ILE A 114 21.61 -1.37 4.82
N THR A 115 21.23 -0.75 3.71
CA THR A 115 19.92 -0.10 3.58
C THR A 115 19.03 -0.96 2.71
N ARG A 116 17.82 -1.28 3.22
CA ARG A 116 16.75 -1.93 2.47
C ARG A 116 15.57 -0.99 2.32
N ILE A 117 14.84 -1.11 1.22
CA ILE A 117 13.69 -0.29 0.92
C ILE A 117 12.54 -1.21 0.54
N PRO A 118 11.74 -1.68 1.53
CA PRO A 118 10.51 -2.43 1.24
C PRO A 118 9.50 -1.53 0.52
N ASP A 119 8.69 -2.10 -0.36
CA ASP A 119 7.67 -1.33 -1.07
C ASP A 119 6.64 -0.77 -0.09
N LEU A 120 6.22 -1.58 0.90
CA LEU A 120 5.30 -1.15 1.96
C LEU A 120 5.84 -1.50 3.35
N THR A 121 5.84 -0.53 4.24
CA THR A 121 6.02 -0.73 5.68
C THR A 121 4.71 -0.42 6.37
N ILE A 122 4.05 -1.42 6.97
CA ILE A 122 2.76 -1.26 7.64
C ILE A 122 2.95 -1.32 9.15
N GLN A 123 2.52 -0.27 9.85
CA GLN A 123 2.41 -0.24 11.30
C GLN A 123 1.00 -0.68 11.69
N LEU A 124 0.87 -1.94 12.09
CA LEU A 124 -0.39 -2.49 12.57
C LEU A 124 -0.67 -2.00 14.00
N LYS A 125 -1.96 -1.77 14.28
CA LYS A 125 -2.42 -1.38 15.63
C LYS A 125 -3.55 -2.30 16.07
N ASP A 126 -3.37 -2.92 17.23
CA ASP A 126 -4.43 -3.69 17.91
C ASP A 126 -5.16 -2.81 18.93
N LYS A 127 -6.38 -3.24 19.33
CA LYS A 127 -7.15 -2.67 20.45
C LYS A 127 -6.35 -2.66 21.77
N ARG A 128 -5.48 -3.63 21.98
CA ARG A 128 -4.58 -3.78 23.14
C ARG A 128 -3.36 -2.86 23.07
N LYS A 129 -3.33 -1.89 22.13
CA LYS A 129 -2.20 -0.99 21.88
C LYS A 129 -0.89 -1.71 21.48
N LYS A 130 -0.94 -3.01 21.19
CA LYS A 130 0.19 -3.73 20.62
C LYS A 130 0.47 -3.14 19.25
N GLN A 131 1.71 -2.74 19.02
CA GLN A 131 2.19 -2.28 17.72
C GLN A 131 3.06 -3.38 17.12
N ALA A 132 2.86 -3.65 15.85
CA ALA A 132 3.71 -4.56 15.10
C ALA A 132 4.00 -3.95 13.73
N THR A 133 5.23 -4.09 13.28
CA THR A 133 5.65 -3.69 11.94
C THR A 133 5.63 -4.90 11.04
N VAL A 134 5.10 -4.73 9.84
CA VAL A 134 5.12 -5.76 8.79
C VAL A 134 5.63 -5.11 7.50
N LEU A 135 6.47 -5.83 6.79
CA LEU A 135 7.06 -5.41 5.53
C LEU A 135 6.43 -6.19 4.38
N LEU A 136 6.18 -5.51 3.26
CA LEU A 136 5.70 -6.16 2.04
C LEU A 136 6.50 -5.65 0.85
N ASP A 137 6.84 -6.58 -0.05
CA ASP A 137 7.35 -6.27 -1.38
C ASP A 137 6.34 -6.74 -2.43
N TYR A 138 6.09 -5.92 -3.45
CA TYR A 138 5.26 -6.26 -4.59
C TYR A 138 6.12 -6.75 -5.75
N ASP A 139 6.03 -8.02 -6.10
CA ASP A 139 6.70 -8.59 -7.25
C ASP A 139 5.71 -8.86 -8.39
N PRO A 140 5.76 -8.07 -9.49
CA PRO A 140 4.92 -8.31 -10.65
C PRO A 140 5.28 -9.61 -11.39
N ALA A 141 6.47 -10.17 -11.19
CA ALA A 141 7.10 -11.18 -12.04
C ALA A 141 7.23 -12.56 -11.38
N VAL A 142 6.53 -12.90 -10.30
CA VAL A 142 6.45 -14.28 -9.83
C VAL A 142 5.62 -15.12 -10.79
N THR A 143 6.12 -15.23 -12.02
CA THR A 143 5.83 -16.28 -12.97
C THR A 143 7.15 -17.00 -13.25
N HIS A 144 7.39 -18.15 -12.57
CA HIS A 144 8.35 -19.20 -12.98
C HIS A 144 9.72 -18.76 -13.58
N ALA A 145 10.35 -17.69 -13.10
CA ALA A 145 11.63 -17.24 -13.62
C ALA A 145 12.78 -17.71 -12.73
N GLY A 146 13.51 -18.66 -13.25
CA GLY A 146 14.89 -19.11 -13.01
C GLY A 146 15.53 -18.94 -11.64
N GLY A 147 16.10 -20.02 -11.12
CA GLY A 147 16.68 -20.19 -9.76
C GLY A 147 17.64 -19.10 -9.22
N GLN A 148 18.20 -18.23 -10.06
CA GLN A 148 19.08 -17.14 -9.58
C GLN A 148 18.30 -15.95 -8.99
N ARG A 149 17.06 -15.67 -9.44
CA ARG A 149 16.20 -14.65 -8.82
C ARG A 149 15.66 -15.13 -7.48
N VAL A 150 15.23 -16.39 -7.41
CA VAL A 150 14.74 -17.01 -6.16
C VAL A 150 15.81 -16.96 -5.06
N MET A 151 17.08 -17.18 -5.37
CA MET A 151 18.15 -17.08 -4.37
C MET A 151 18.37 -15.66 -3.86
N ARG A 152 18.37 -14.65 -4.75
CA ARG A 152 18.51 -13.24 -4.32
C ARG A 152 17.32 -12.76 -3.50
N ASP A 153 16.11 -13.23 -3.82
CA ASP A 153 14.90 -12.89 -3.08
C ASP A 153 14.89 -13.57 -1.71
N LEU A 154 15.34 -14.83 -1.60
CA LEU A 154 15.53 -15.53 -0.33
C LEU A 154 16.61 -14.87 0.55
N ASP A 155 17.73 -14.42 -0.02
CA ASP A 155 18.75 -13.70 0.72
C ASP A 155 18.20 -12.36 1.23
N ARG A 156 17.44 -11.64 0.41
CA ARG A 156 16.78 -10.38 0.78
C ARG A 156 15.72 -10.58 1.86
N GLU A 157 14.89 -11.62 1.75
CA GLU A 157 13.92 -12.01 2.79
C GLU A 157 14.63 -12.37 4.11
N ASN A 158 15.67 -13.20 4.05
CA ASN A 158 16.45 -13.59 5.23
C ASN A 158 17.12 -12.39 5.90
N GLU A 159 17.68 -11.44 5.14
CA GLU A 159 18.29 -10.22 5.69
C GLU A 159 17.25 -9.35 6.41
N LEU A 160 16.05 -9.16 5.84
CA LEU A 160 14.99 -8.38 6.45
C LEU A 160 14.47 -9.04 7.74
N VAL A 161 14.24 -10.36 7.73
CA VAL A 161 13.80 -11.11 8.90
C VAL A 161 14.85 -11.07 10.02
N THR A 162 16.14 -11.19 9.67
CA THR A 162 17.23 -11.22 10.66
C THR A 162 17.52 -9.83 11.22
N GLY A 163 17.49 -8.79 10.38
CA GLY A 163 17.87 -7.43 10.79
C GLY A 163 16.75 -6.65 11.49
N VAL A 164 15.51 -6.75 11.01
CA VAL A 164 14.37 -5.96 11.55
C VAL A 164 13.51 -6.77 12.53
N GLN A 165 13.65 -8.08 12.54
CA GLN A 165 12.84 -9.01 13.36
C GLN A 165 11.33 -8.77 13.22
N CYS A 166 10.86 -8.45 12.00
CA CYS A 166 9.46 -8.25 11.69
C CYS A 166 9.04 -9.11 10.50
N PRO A 167 7.77 -9.56 10.46
CA PRO A 167 7.25 -10.36 9.37
C PRO A 167 7.41 -9.64 8.02
N HIS A 168 7.86 -10.39 7.01
CA HIS A 168 8.00 -9.92 5.63
C HIS A 168 7.15 -10.79 4.69
N PHE A 169 6.46 -10.17 3.74
CA PHE A 169 5.60 -10.83 2.77
C PHE A 169 5.89 -10.37 1.36
N SER A 170 6.10 -11.33 0.45
CA SER A 170 6.13 -11.07 -0.99
C SER A 170 4.72 -11.20 -1.57
N VAL A 171 4.28 -10.18 -2.29
CA VAL A 171 2.94 -10.11 -2.89
C VAL A 171 3.06 -10.12 -4.40
N SER A 172 2.61 -11.21 -5.04
CA SER A 172 2.66 -11.33 -6.50
C SER A 172 1.46 -10.68 -7.19
N GLY A 173 1.67 -10.29 -8.45
CA GLY A 173 0.58 -9.82 -9.30
C GLY A 173 -0.53 -10.86 -9.47
N GLU A 174 -0.21 -12.16 -9.46
CA GLU A 174 -1.18 -13.26 -9.55
C GLU A 174 -2.06 -13.35 -8.30
N MET A 175 -1.45 -13.21 -7.11
CA MET A 175 -2.19 -13.15 -5.84
C MET A 175 -3.23 -12.02 -5.84
N LEU A 176 -2.90 -10.87 -6.41
CA LEU A 176 -3.80 -9.71 -6.46
C LEU A 176 -4.96 -9.86 -7.45
N LYS A 177 -4.92 -10.84 -8.37
CA LYS A 177 -6.04 -11.13 -9.28
C LYS A 177 -7.18 -11.86 -8.58
N ASN A 178 -6.96 -12.47 -7.44
CA ASN A 178 -7.94 -13.26 -6.69
C ASN A 178 -8.22 -12.63 -5.33
N PHE A 179 -9.48 -12.24 -5.09
CA PHE A 179 -9.88 -11.62 -3.84
C PHE A 179 -9.69 -12.53 -2.61
N SER A 180 -9.95 -13.84 -2.75
CA SER A 180 -9.73 -14.80 -1.66
C SER A 180 -8.26 -14.93 -1.28
N SER A 181 -7.34 -14.83 -2.25
CA SER A 181 -5.89 -14.79 -1.99
C SER A 181 -5.49 -13.55 -1.19
N VAL A 182 -6.09 -12.39 -1.51
CA VAL A 182 -5.89 -11.15 -0.74
C VAL A 182 -6.42 -11.29 0.70
N GLN A 183 -7.59 -11.90 0.88
CA GLN A 183 -8.12 -12.18 2.23
C GLN A 183 -7.20 -13.13 3.01
N GLY A 184 -6.63 -14.14 2.35
CA GLY A 184 -5.62 -15.04 2.91
C GLY A 184 -4.37 -14.29 3.37
N LEU A 185 -3.82 -13.42 2.53
CA LEU A 185 -2.69 -12.56 2.87
C LEU A 185 -2.96 -11.71 4.11
N VAL A 186 -4.11 -11.04 4.15
CA VAL A 186 -4.52 -10.20 5.29
C VAL A 186 -4.61 -11.00 6.59
N ARG A 187 -5.11 -12.25 6.52
CA ARG A 187 -5.16 -13.16 7.66
C ARG A 187 -3.75 -13.49 8.15
N GLN A 188 -2.85 -13.90 7.24
CA GLN A 188 -1.46 -14.20 7.57
C GLN A 188 -0.72 -13.02 8.18
N ILE A 189 -0.92 -11.81 7.64
CA ILE A 189 -0.36 -10.56 8.21
C ILE A 189 -0.82 -10.34 9.65
N ARG A 190 -2.10 -10.54 9.94
CA ARG A 190 -2.63 -10.39 11.32
C ARG A 190 -2.09 -11.47 12.26
N GLU A 191 -2.08 -12.71 11.81
CA GLU A 191 -1.57 -13.85 12.57
C GLU A 191 -0.10 -13.70 12.91
N SER A 192 0.74 -13.33 11.94
CA SER A 192 2.18 -13.12 12.15
C SER A 192 2.48 -11.97 13.14
N ALA A 193 1.62 -10.96 13.17
CA ALA A 193 1.71 -9.85 14.12
C ALA A 193 1.06 -10.16 15.49
N GLY A 194 0.45 -11.33 15.66
CA GLY A 194 -0.32 -11.70 16.85
C GLY A 194 -1.54 -10.79 17.09
N ILE A 195 -2.14 -10.28 16.00
CA ILE A 195 -3.31 -9.41 16.04
C ILE A 195 -4.55 -10.22 15.71
N VAL A 196 -5.46 -10.26 16.66
CA VAL A 196 -6.77 -10.91 16.45
C VAL A 196 -7.63 -10.05 15.52
N ALA A 197 -8.23 -10.70 14.52
CA ALA A 197 -9.19 -10.03 13.64
C ALA A 197 -10.30 -9.38 14.47
N ARG A 198 -10.67 -8.15 14.13
CA ARG A 198 -11.82 -7.51 14.77
C ARG A 198 -13.08 -8.21 14.29
N ASP A 199 -13.96 -8.61 15.22
CA ASP A 199 -15.35 -8.85 14.91
C ASP A 199 -15.95 -7.51 14.46
N THR A 200 -16.13 -7.35 13.17
CA THR A 200 -16.76 -6.18 12.59
C THR A 200 -18.23 -6.50 12.33
N THR A 201 -19.11 -5.79 13.00
CA THR A 201 -20.56 -5.87 12.82
C THR A 201 -21.06 -5.17 11.55
N ILE A 202 -20.16 -4.88 10.59
CA ILE A 202 -20.53 -4.27 9.30
C ILE A 202 -21.07 -5.38 8.41
N SER A 203 -22.39 -5.40 8.22
CA SER A 203 -23.12 -6.47 7.51
C SER A 203 -22.71 -6.67 6.04
N ASP A 204 -22.15 -5.64 5.41
CA ASP A 204 -21.75 -5.62 3.99
C ASP A 204 -20.23 -5.39 3.80
N LEU A 205 -19.42 -5.73 4.83
CA LEU A 205 -17.99 -5.45 4.81
C LEU A 205 -17.27 -6.15 3.65
N GLU A 206 -17.55 -7.42 3.45
CA GLU A 206 -16.91 -8.19 2.37
C GLU A 206 -17.27 -7.62 0.99
N ASP A 207 -18.52 -7.23 0.78
CA ASP A 207 -18.96 -6.62 -0.48
C ASP A 207 -18.24 -5.29 -0.74
N ARG A 208 -18.06 -4.46 0.29
CA ARG A 208 -17.30 -3.22 0.20
C ARG A 208 -15.82 -3.47 -0.11
N GLN A 209 -15.22 -4.46 0.54
CA GLN A 209 -13.82 -4.83 0.30
C GLN A 209 -13.63 -5.37 -1.12
N ARG A 210 -14.54 -6.21 -1.58
CA ARG A 210 -14.55 -6.74 -2.94
C ARG A 210 -14.74 -5.63 -3.98
N ALA A 211 -15.63 -4.69 -3.73
CA ALA A 211 -15.87 -3.54 -4.60
C ALA A 211 -14.63 -2.63 -4.70
N LEU A 212 -13.96 -2.36 -3.58
CA LEU A 212 -12.71 -1.60 -3.57
C LEU A 212 -11.61 -2.35 -4.32
N TRP A 213 -11.42 -3.64 -4.04
CA TRP A 213 -10.44 -4.49 -4.73
C TRP A 213 -10.65 -4.50 -6.24
N MET A 214 -11.89 -4.70 -6.70
CA MET A 214 -12.22 -4.65 -8.14
C MET A 214 -11.83 -3.32 -8.76
N ARG A 215 -12.08 -2.22 -8.05
CA ARG A 215 -11.73 -0.88 -8.54
C ARG A 215 -10.22 -0.66 -8.63
N LEU A 216 -9.45 -1.18 -7.67
CA LEU A 216 -8.01 -0.99 -7.60
C LEU A 216 -7.22 -1.89 -8.54
N PHE A 217 -7.71 -3.11 -8.81
CA PHE A 217 -6.94 -4.13 -9.50
C PHE A 217 -7.58 -4.67 -10.79
N LYS A 218 -8.89 -4.58 -10.95
CA LYS A 218 -9.62 -4.99 -12.16
C LYS A 218 -10.06 -3.78 -12.98
N VAL A 219 -9.17 -2.82 -13.21
CA VAL A 219 -9.43 -1.79 -14.20
C VAL A 219 -9.37 -2.46 -15.57
N ARG A 220 -10.44 -2.26 -16.35
CA ARG A 220 -10.61 -2.70 -17.74
C ARG A 220 -9.52 -2.16 -18.65
#